data_4cc2d71283c67d692a84354adb8197c3
#
_entry.id   4cc2d71283c67d692a84354adb8197c3
#
_cell.length_a   1.000
_cell.length_b   1.000
_cell.length_c   1.000
_cell.angle_alpha   90.00
_cell.angle_beta   90.00
_cell.angle_gamma   90.00
#
_symmetry.space_group_name_H-M   'P 1'
#
loop_
_entity.id
_entity.type
_entity.pdbx_description
1 polymer ?
#
loop_
_entity_poly.entity_id
_entity_poly.type
_entity_poly.pdbx_seq_one_letter_code
_entity_poly.pdbx_strand_id
1 'polypeptide(L)'
;MSGAERRWLSDDSAGLVTMHGKEAVIGPVLSEGAGISLFRVEGVNTDAFGTFTREVERPGTALDAARTKVQAGFAASPETRIMVASEGSFGPHPAIPLLPFGEELVLLVDRETGFELTGRHVGPETNFAHRRVGDVETALDFARRCGFPGHGVIVLGVYREAPAPNLFCEKALEDEAALASAAARAIALTGAAFLETDMRAHRNPTRQEAIRRAAQDLVRRLGSPCPACTRPGFDRRRRIPGLPCSDCGTPTDMTAAWVHACEGCGLEDTRPVAGEPWADPGACPSCNP
;
A
#
# COMPACT_ATOMS: atom_id res chain seq x y z
N MET A 1 11.71 -1.96 23.01
CA MET A 1 11.78 -3.39 22.54
C MET A 1 12.57 -4.20 23.54
N SER A 2 12.05 -5.33 24.00
CA SER A 2 12.75 -6.22 24.92
C SER A 2 13.91 -6.94 24.21
N GLY A 3 14.94 -7.42 24.95
CA GLY A 3 16.08 -8.12 24.34
C GLY A 3 15.75 -9.41 23.56
N ALA A 4 14.53 -9.95 23.73
CA ALA A 4 14.04 -11.10 22.96
C ALA A 4 13.60 -10.72 21.54
N GLU A 5 13.10 -9.49 21.32
CA GLU A 5 12.65 -9.02 19.99
C GLU A 5 13.82 -8.74 19.06
N ARG A 6 14.96 -8.27 19.61
CA ARG A 6 16.20 -8.01 18.84
C ARG A 6 16.88 -9.26 18.30
N ARG A 7 16.51 -10.46 18.78
CA ARG A 7 17.08 -11.73 18.28
C ARG A 7 16.76 -11.97 16.79
N TRP A 8 15.68 -11.40 16.27
CA TRP A 8 15.21 -11.59 14.89
C TRP A 8 15.69 -10.51 13.93
N LEU A 9 16.25 -9.42 14.47
CA LEU A 9 16.88 -8.36 13.69
C LEU A 9 18.35 -8.27 14.12
N SER A 10 19.24 -8.25 13.13
CA SER A 10 20.70 -8.22 13.35
C SER A 10 21.23 -6.81 13.58
N ASP A 11 20.42 -5.77 13.28
CA ASP A 11 20.81 -4.37 13.36
C ASP A 11 19.59 -3.48 13.75
N ASP A 12 19.85 -2.25 14.17
CA ASP A 12 18.86 -1.19 14.40
C ASP A 12 18.89 -0.10 13.32
N SER A 13 19.69 -0.30 12.27
CA SER A 13 19.79 0.53 11.07
C SER A 13 19.36 -0.25 9.83
N ALA A 14 18.54 0.36 8.96
CA ALA A 14 18.04 -0.28 7.75
C ALA A 14 18.11 0.66 6.54
N GLY A 15 18.48 0.10 5.39
CA GLY A 15 18.42 0.80 4.11
C GLY A 15 16.99 0.84 3.57
N LEU A 16 16.52 1.99 3.10
CA LEU A 16 15.24 2.14 2.41
C LEU A 16 15.45 2.36 0.92
N VAL A 17 14.86 1.50 0.12
CA VAL A 17 14.89 1.59 -1.35
C VAL A 17 13.70 2.41 -1.83
N THR A 18 13.93 3.69 -2.16
CA THR A 18 12.88 4.63 -2.59
C THR A 18 13.43 5.75 -3.47
N MET A 19 12.60 6.27 -4.39
CA MET A 19 12.88 7.49 -5.18
C MET A 19 11.88 8.62 -4.91
N HIS A 20 10.78 8.38 -4.17
CA HIS A 20 9.66 9.30 -4.10
C HIS A 20 9.40 9.85 -2.68
N GLY A 21 10.46 10.06 -1.89
CA GLY A 21 10.37 10.73 -0.59
C GLY A 21 9.64 9.93 0.49
N LYS A 22 9.55 8.60 0.37
CA LYS A 22 8.87 7.74 1.34
C LYS A 22 9.61 7.64 2.68
N GLU A 23 10.89 7.98 2.70
CA GLU A 23 11.71 8.07 3.91
C GLU A 23 11.11 9.03 4.95
N ALA A 24 10.55 10.14 4.50
CA ALA A 24 9.88 11.12 5.37
C ALA A 24 8.60 10.56 6.04
N VAL A 25 8.00 9.52 5.45
CA VAL A 25 6.77 8.90 5.96
C VAL A 25 7.06 7.65 6.78
N ILE A 26 7.93 6.77 6.29
CA ILE A 26 8.24 5.47 6.92
C ILE A 26 9.24 5.63 8.06
N GLY A 27 10.25 6.52 7.89
CA GLY A 27 11.35 6.70 8.84
C GLY A 27 10.90 7.01 10.27
N PRO A 28 10.09 8.04 10.50
CA PRO A 28 9.59 8.36 11.83
C PRO A 28 8.84 7.20 12.50
N VAL A 29 7.99 6.48 11.73
CA VAL A 29 7.18 5.37 12.24
C VAL A 29 8.07 4.21 12.72
N LEU A 30 9.09 3.84 11.94
CA LEU A 30 10.00 2.75 12.31
C LEU A 30 10.95 3.16 13.44
N SER A 31 11.43 4.40 13.43
CA SER A 31 12.31 4.90 14.48
C SER A 31 11.60 4.98 15.84
N GLU A 32 10.41 5.60 15.88
CA GLU A 32 9.65 5.78 17.11
C GLU A 32 9.05 4.46 17.62
N GLY A 33 8.52 3.64 16.72
CA GLY A 33 7.76 2.45 17.08
C GLY A 33 8.59 1.18 17.22
N ALA A 34 9.74 1.07 16.52
CA ALA A 34 10.57 -0.14 16.51
C ALA A 34 12.05 0.15 16.82
N GLY A 35 12.46 1.41 16.96
CA GLY A 35 13.86 1.78 17.20
C GLY A 35 14.77 1.52 15.99
N ILE A 36 14.20 1.46 14.77
CA ILE A 36 14.93 1.22 13.52
C ILE A 36 15.16 2.54 12.81
N SER A 37 16.42 2.94 12.67
CA SER A 37 16.81 4.13 11.92
C SER A 37 16.88 3.81 10.42
N LEU A 38 16.19 4.62 9.58
CA LEU A 38 16.23 4.46 8.12
C LEU A 38 17.22 5.42 7.48
N PHE A 39 17.98 4.91 6.51
CA PHE A 39 18.71 5.73 5.53
C PHE A 39 18.29 5.36 4.12
N ARG A 40 18.32 6.32 3.19
CA ARG A 40 18.00 6.07 1.79
C ARG A 40 19.18 5.37 1.10
N VAL A 41 18.89 4.30 0.37
CA VAL A 41 19.86 3.62 -0.48
C VAL A 41 19.95 4.36 -1.83
N GLU A 42 21.13 4.82 -2.16
CA GLU A 42 21.41 5.53 -3.41
C GLU A 42 21.69 4.56 -4.58
N GLY A 43 21.54 5.04 -5.82
CA GLY A 43 21.91 4.27 -7.02
C GLY A 43 20.88 3.24 -7.49
N VAL A 44 19.73 3.09 -6.81
CA VAL A 44 18.65 2.18 -7.24
C VAL A 44 17.56 2.96 -7.95
N ASN A 45 17.37 2.70 -9.24
CA ASN A 45 16.24 3.22 -10.01
C ASN A 45 15.00 2.35 -9.74
N THR A 46 14.13 2.78 -8.82
CA THR A 46 12.93 2.00 -8.46
C THR A 46 11.85 2.01 -9.54
N ASP A 47 11.88 2.93 -10.50
CA ASP A 47 10.92 2.99 -11.61
C ASP A 47 11.15 1.86 -12.63
N ALA A 48 12.34 1.27 -12.65
CA ALA A 48 12.62 0.10 -13.46
C ALA A 48 11.81 -1.16 -13.06
N PHE A 49 11.26 -1.19 -11.84
CA PHE A 49 10.45 -2.31 -11.31
C PHE A 49 8.93 -2.13 -11.49
N GLY A 50 8.52 -1.12 -12.25
CA GLY A 50 7.13 -0.77 -12.54
C GLY A 50 6.79 0.66 -12.15
N THR A 51 6.10 1.37 -13.05
CA THR A 51 5.67 2.76 -12.82
C THR A 51 4.16 2.86 -12.73
N PHE A 52 3.67 3.76 -11.86
CA PHE A 52 2.25 4.12 -11.84
C PHE A 52 1.83 4.88 -13.09
N THR A 53 2.77 5.44 -13.83
CA THR A 53 2.57 6.18 -15.08
C THR A 53 2.47 5.28 -16.31
N ARG A 54 2.40 3.95 -16.11
CA ARG A 54 2.27 2.92 -17.16
C ARG A 54 3.42 2.86 -18.16
N GLU A 55 4.54 3.51 -17.87
CA GLU A 55 5.74 3.49 -18.73
C GLU A 55 6.48 2.15 -18.62
N VAL A 56 6.43 1.53 -17.43
CA VAL A 56 7.00 0.20 -17.16
C VAL A 56 5.94 -0.65 -16.47
N GLU A 57 5.59 -1.79 -17.08
CA GLU A 57 4.67 -2.75 -16.49
C GLU A 57 5.32 -3.46 -15.30
N ARG A 58 4.56 -3.64 -14.20
CA ARG A 58 5.04 -4.35 -13.02
C ARG A 58 4.85 -5.86 -13.22
N PRO A 59 5.93 -6.65 -13.21
CA PRO A 59 5.80 -8.09 -13.20
C PRO A 59 5.39 -8.59 -11.80
N GLY A 60 4.34 -9.40 -11.72
CA GLY A 60 3.91 -10.05 -10.48
C GLY A 60 3.17 -9.16 -9.49
N THR A 61 3.14 -9.59 -8.24
CA THR A 61 2.44 -8.91 -7.14
C THR A 61 3.21 -7.72 -6.59
N ALA A 62 2.55 -6.88 -5.76
CA ALA A 62 3.23 -5.80 -5.04
C ALA A 62 4.33 -6.32 -4.10
N LEU A 63 4.15 -7.50 -3.52
CA LEU A 63 5.15 -8.14 -2.67
C LEU A 63 6.38 -8.60 -3.48
N ASP A 64 6.16 -9.17 -4.68
CA ASP A 64 7.26 -9.59 -5.56
C ASP A 64 8.10 -8.37 -6.01
N ALA A 65 7.44 -7.26 -6.34
CA ALA A 65 8.12 -6.01 -6.67
C ALA A 65 8.90 -5.45 -5.47
N ALA A 66 8.33 -5.51 -4.26
CA ALA A 66 9.04 -5.08 -3.04
C ALA A 66 10.27 -5.95 -2.75
N ARG A 67 10.17 -7.28 -2.92
CA ARG A 67 11.32 -8.19 -2.80
C ARG A 67 12.40 -7.90 -3.83
N THR A 68 12.03 -7.64 -5.08
CA THR A 68 12.97 -7.25 -6.12
C THR A 68 13.71 -5.95 -5.75
N LYS A 69 13.00 -4.96 -5.21
CA LYS A 69 13.62 -3.71 -4.70
C LYS A 69 14.59 -3.99 -3.55
N VAL A 70 14.22 -4.84 -2.60
CA VAL A 70 15.09 -5.25 -1.49
C VAL A 70 16.39 -5.88 -2.01
N GLN A 71 16.30 -6.79 -2.99
CA GLN A 71 17.48 -7.40 -3.60
C GLN A 71 18.37 -6.38 -4.31
N ALA A 72 17.77 -5.44 -5.06
CA ALA A 72 18.50 -4.35 -5.69
C ALA A 72 19.17 -3.43 -4.64
N GLY A 73 18.50 -3.17 -3.53
CA GLY A 73 19.06 -2.42 -2.39
C GLY A 73 20.28 -3.10 -1.77
N PHE A 74 20.19 -4.40 -1.53
CA PHE A 74 21.34 -5.18 -1.02
C PHE A 74 22.50 -5.23 -2.00
N ALA A 75 22.22 -5.22 -3.30
CA ALA A 75 23.28 -5.17 -4.31
C ALA A 75 23.97 -3.78 -4.37
N ALA A 76 23.20 -2.70 -4.15
CA ALA A 76 23.71 -1.33 -4.14
C ALA A 76 24.43 -0.96 -2.81
N SER A 77 24.05 -1.62 -1.70
CA SER A 77 24.65 -1.41 -0.36
C SER A 77 24.99 -2.76 0.29
N PRO A 78 26.11 -3.39 -0.11
CA PRO A 78 26.46 -4.73 0.32
C PRO A 78 26.69 -4.92 1.83
N GLU A 79 27.06 -3.87 2.55
CA GLU A 79 27.28 -3.89 4.01
C GLU A 79 25.97 -3.77 4.81
N THR A 80 24.87 -3.34 4.16
CA THR A 80 23.58 -3.21 4.84
C THR A 80 22.99 -4.57 5.16
N ARG A 81 22.57 -4.77 6.41
CA ARG A 81 22.00 -6.03 6.90
C ARG A 81 20.50 -6.08 6.77
N ILE A 82 19.84 -4.97 7.03
CA ILE A 82 18.38 -4.86 6.99
C ILE A 82 17.98 -3.91 5.85
N MET A 83 17.05 -4.37 5.02
CA MET A 83 16.54 -3.59 3.90
C MET A 83 15.02 -3.44 4.00
N VAL A 84 14.55 -2.24 3.71
CA VAL A 84 13.12 -1.89 3.65
C VAL A 84 12.76 -1.45 2.24
N ALA A 85 11.63 -1.93 1.76
CA ALA A 85 11.02 -1.45 0.52
C ALA A 85 9.51 -1.29 0.71
N SER A 86 8.87 -0.44 -0.07
CA SER A 86 7.41 -0.32 -0.07
C SER A 86 6.84 -0.31 -1.46
N GLU A 87 5.63 -0.88 -1.59
CA GLU A 87 4.86 -0.96 -2.82
C GLU A 87 3.40 -0.66 -2.59
N GLY A 88 2.75 -0.08 -3.63
CA GLY A 88 1.33 0.13 -3.65
C GLY A 88 0.66 -0.51 -4.86
N SER A 89 -0.61 -0.82 -4.72
CA SER A 89 -1.49 -1.26 -5.80
C SER A 89 -2.84 -0.54 -5.69
N PHE A 90 -3.33 -0.02 -6.80
CA PHE A 90 -4.56 0.75 -6.84
C PHE A 90 -5.42 0.29 -8.00
N GLY A 91 -6.73 0.28 -7.77
CA GLY A 91 -7.70 -0.13 -8.79
C GLY A 91 -9.11 -0.18 -8.23
N PRO A 92 -10.05 -0.76 -8.98
CA PRO A 92 -11.37 -1.08 -8.45
C PRO A 92 -11.29 -2.18 -7.38
N HIS A 93 -12.21 -2.13 -6.41
CA HIS A 93 -12.33 -3.19 -5.41
C HIS A 93 -12.67 -4.54 -6.08
N PRO A 94 -11.99 -5.66 -5.74
CA PRO A 94 -12.17 -6.93 -6.42
C PRO A 94 -13.60 -7.46 -6.44
N ALA A 95 -14.37 -7.21 -5.38
CA ALA A 95 -15.76 -7.66 -5.27
C ALA A 95 -16.80 -6.56 -5.58
N ILE A 96 -16.41 -5.28 -5.56
CA ILE A 96 -17.27 -4.13 -5.79
C ILE A 96 -16.58 -3.19 -6.78
N PRO A 97 -16.66 -3.45 -8.09
CA PRO A 97 -15.87 -2.72 -9.10
C PRO A 97 -16.08 -1.21 -9.16
N LEU A 98 -17.17 -0.68 -8.59
CA LEU A 98 -17.46 0.75 -8.53
C LEU A 98 -16.74 1.46 -7.36
N LEU A 99 -16.19 0.70 -6.41
CA LEU A 99 -15.47 1.27 -5.27
C LEU A 99 -13.98 1.34 -5.57
N PRO A 100 -13.33 2.51 -5.48
CA PRO A 100 -11.88 2.59 -5.54
C PRO A 100 -11.27 1.86 -4.35
N PHE A 101 -10.11 1.25 -4.57
CA PHE A 101 -9.45 0.42 -3.59
C PHE A 101 -7.93 0.56 -3.71
N GLY A 102 -7.26 0.62 -2.58
CA GLY A 102 -5.81 0.70 -2.52
C GLY A 102 -5.22 -0.28 -1.52
N GLU A 103 -4.06 -0.80 -1.86
CA GLU A 103 -3.20 -1.55 -0.95
C GLU A 103 -1.82 -0.89 -0.94
N GLU A 104 -1.29 -0.65 0.25
CA GLU A 104 0.12 -0.31 0.47
C GLU A 104 0.77 -1.37 1.35
N LEU A 105 1.99 -1.73 1.02
CA LEU A 105 2.81 -2.61 1.84
C LEU A 105 4.19 -2.00 2.11
N VAL A 106 4.73 -2.33 3.28
CA VAL A 106 6.10 -2.05 3.69
C VAL A 106 6.74 -3.39 4.06
N LEU A 107 7.75 -3.78 3.31
CA LEU A 107 8.51 -5.01 3.49
C LEU A 107 9.82 -4.70 4.20
N LEU A 108 10.14 -5.45 5.26
CA LEU A 108 11.43 -5.46 5.93
C LEU A 108 12.05 -6.84 5.78
N VAL A 109 13.32 -6.88 5.38
CA VAL A 109 14.10 -8.10 5.24
C VAL A 109 15.44 -7.95 5.95
N ASP A 110 15.77 -8.86 6.82
CA ASP A 110 17.09 -9.03 7.40
C ASP A 110 17.79 -10.21 6.71
N ARG A 111 18.87 -9.94 5.96
CA ARG A 111 19.55 -10.96 5.17
C ARG A 111 20.44 -11.91 6.00
N GLU A 112 20.84 -11.52 7.22
CA GLU A 112 21.66 -12.37 8.08
C GLU A 112 20.83 -13.45 8.77
N THR A 113 19.63 -13.06 9.25
CA THR A 113 18.72 -13.98 9.93
C THR A 113 17.75 -14.68 8.98
N GLY A 114 17.63 -14.19 7.74
CA GLY A 114 16.60 -14.62 6.79
C GLY A 114 15.19 -14.18 7.21
N PHE A 115 15.08 -13.24 8.17
CA PHE A 115 13.80 -12.76 8.64
C PHE A 115 13.17 -11.82 7.61
N GLU A 116 11.91 -12.09 7.26
CA GLU A 116 11.07 -11.26 6.42
C GLU A 116 9.76 -10.96 7.13
N LEU A 117 9.34 -9.70 7.12
CA LEU A 117 8.04 -9.28 7.66
C LEU A 117 7.46 -8.14 6.82
N THR A 118 6.14 -8.21 6.59
CA THR A 118 5.41 -7.20 5.82
C THR A 118 4.35 -6.55 6.69
N GLY A 119 4.31 -5.22 6.73
CA GLY A 119 3.15 -4.47 7.18
C GLY A 119 2.28 -4.07 6.00
N ARG A 120 0.95 -3.99 6.18
CA ARG A 120 -0.02 -3.72 5.11
C ARG A 120 -1.10 -2.75 5.56
N HIS A 121 -1.55 -1.93 4.64
CA HIS A 121 -2.79 -1.18 4.74
C HIS A 121 -3.61 -1.39 3.50
N VAL A 122 -4.89 -1.71 3.68
CA VAL A 122 -5.82 -2.03 2.60
C VAL A 122 -7.13 -1.32 2.88
N GLY A 123 -7.66 -0.58 1.91
CA GLY A 123 -8.93 0.14 2.11
C GLY A 123 -9.39 0.94 0.90
N PRO A 124 -10.60 1.52 1.02
CA PRO A 124 -11.18 2.39 0.00
C PRO A 124 -10.64 3.84 0.07
N GLU A 125 -9.84 4.17 1.08
CA GLU A 125 -9.28 5.51 1.30
C GLU A 125 -8.15 5.79 0.31
N THR A 126 -8.53 6.00 -0.94
CA THR A 126 -7.62 6.34 -2.02
C THR A 126 -8.25 7.40 -2.92
N ASN A 127 -7.44 8.30 -3.44
CA ASN A 127 -7.87 9.23 -4.47
C ASN A 127 -7.55 8.73 -5.89
N PHE A 128 -7.29 7.41 -6.05
CA PHE A 128 -7.06 6.82 -7.36
C PHE A 128 -8.27 7.08 -8.27
N ALA A 129 -8.06 7.88 -9.30
CA ALA A 129 -9.08 8.24 -10.26
C ALA A 129 -8.45 8.56 -11.62
N HIS A 130 -9.22 8.34 -12.68
CA HIS A 130 -8.82 8.72 -14.02
C HIS A 130 -10.04 9.11 -14.85
N ARG A 131 -9.83 9.92 -15.89
CA ARG A 131 -10.88 10.35 -16.79
C ARG A 131 -10.33 10.75 -18.16
N ARG A 132 -10.99 10.30 -19.22
CA ARG A 132 -10.82 10.84 -20.57
C ARG A 132 -11.67 12.11 -20.70
N VAL A 133 -11.10 13.17 -21.24
CA VAL A 133 -11.76 14.48 -21.42
C VAL A 133 -11.54 15.02 -22.83
N GLY A 134 -12.52 15.75 -23.35
CA GLY A 134 -12.46 16.38 -24.67
C GLY A 134 -12.18 17.88 -24.66
N ASP A 135 -12.18 18.49 -23.47
CA ASP A 135 -12.00 19.94 -23.30
C ASP A 135 -11.26 20.26 -21.99
N VAL A 136 -10.75 21.50 -21.92
CA VAL A 136 -9.95 21.98 -20.78
C VAL A 136 -10.80 22.20 -19.53
N GLU A 137 -12.05 22.62 -19.66
CA GLU A 137 -12.94 22.90 -18.53
C GLU A 137 -13.21 21.59 -17.75
N THR A 138 -13.56 20.52 -18.48
CA THR A 138 -13.75 19.18 -17.91
C THR A 138 -12.45 18.65 -17.26
N ALA A 139 -11.28 18.98 -17.82
CA ALA A 139 -9.99 18.62 -17.25
C ALA A 139 -9.76 19.30 -15.89
N LEU A 140 -10.00 20.61 -15.81
CA LEU A 140 -9.87 21.38 -14.57
C LEU A 140 -10.86 20.90 -13.50
N ASP A 141 -12.10 20.63 -13.89
CA ASP A 141 -13.10 20.08 -12.98
C ASP A 141 -12.72 18.72 -12.40
N PHE A 142 -12.16 17.83 -13.21
CA PHE A 142 -11.62 16.56 -12.73
C PHE A 142 -10.50 16.79 -11.70
N ALA A 143 -9.54 17.65 -12.04
CA ALA A 143 -8.38 17.93 -11.19
C ALA A 143 -8.79 18.50 -9.83
N ARG A 144 -9.71 19.48 -9.81
CA ARG A 144 -10.24 20.07 -8.56
C ARG A 144 -10.90 19.01 -7.68
N ARG A 145 -11.72 18.12 -8.25
CA ARG A 145 -12.33 17.00 -7.51
C ARG A 145 -11.31 16.03 -6.92
N CYS A 146 -10.17 15.87 -7.57
CA CYS A 146 -9.07 15.05 -7.09
C CYS A 146 -8.16 15.75 -6.06
N GLY A 147 -8.45 17.02 -5.73
CA GLY A 147 -7.69 17.80 -4.73
C GLY A 147 -6.46 18.51 -5.29
N PHE A 148 -6.37 18.69 -6.62
CA PHE A 148 -5.28 19.46 -7.25
C PHE A 148 -5.33 20.94 -6.80
N PRO A 149 -4.18 21.59 -6.55
CA PRO A 149 -2.79 21.12 -6.75
C PRO A 149 -2.20 20.36 -5.57
N GLY A 150 -2.89 20.24 -4.42
CA GLY A 150 -2.40 19.49 -3.25
C GLY A 150 -2.17 18.01 -3.55
N HIS A 151 -2.98 17.41 -4.41
CA HIS A 151 -2.74 16.11 -5.03
C HIS A 151 -2.34 16.31 -6.49
N GLY A 152 -1.30 15.60 -6.91
CA GLY A 152 -0.82 15.69 -8.28
C GLY A 152 -1.82 15.08 -9.27
N VAL A 153 -1.81 15.61 -10.50
CA VAL A 153 -2.52 15.06 -11.66
C VAL A 153 -1.52 14.92 -12.80
N ILE A 154 -1.66 13.85 -13.59
CA ILE A 154 -0.89 13.57 -14.79
C ILE A 154 -1.81 13.74 -15.99
N VAL A 155 -1.32 14.37 -17.05
CA VAL A 155 -2.02 14.52 -18.33
C VAL A 155 -1.33 13.66 -19.37
N LEU A 156 -2.09 12.76 -19.99
CA LEU A 156 -1.62 11.83 -21.01
C LEU A 156 -2.37 12.08 -22.32
N GLY A 157 -1.74 11.73 -23.44
CA GLY A 157 -2.42 11.60 -24.72
C GLY A 157 -3.35 10.39 -24.76
N VAL A 158 -4.17 10.29 -25.82
CA VAL A 158 -5.10 9.20 -26.03
C VAL A 158 -4.84 8.56 -27.40
N TYR A 159 -4.87 7.23 -27.45
CA TYR A 159 -4.88 6.45 -28.69
C TYR A 159 -5.89 5.31 -28.60
N ARG A 160 -6.83 5.22 -29.57
CA ARG A 160 -7.90 4.20 -29.58
C ARG A 160 -8.62 4.10 -28.21
N GLU A 161 -9.04 5.23 -27.66
CA GLU A 161 -9.75 5.39 -26.39
C GLU A 161 -8.94 5.05 -25.12
N ALA A 162 -7.67 4.61 -25.25
CA ALA A 162 -6.79 4.26 -24.16
C ALA A 162 -5.73 5.35 -23.91
N PRO A 163 -5.20 5.49 -22.69
CA PRO A 163 -4.08 6.38 -22.40
C PRO A 163 -2.85 5.98 -23.20
N ALA A 164 -2.17 6.98 -23.79
CA ALA A 164 -1.01 6.82 -24.64
C ALA A 164 0.15 7.73 -24.15
N PRO A 165 0.86 7.36 -23.08
CA PRO A 165 1.93 8.16 -22.50
C PRO A 165 3.11 8.40 -23.47
N ASN A 166 3.31 7.51 -24.43
CA ASN A 166 4.31 7.65 -25.48
C ASN A 166 4.00 8.75 -26.51
N LEU A 167 2.74 9.16 -26.64
CA LEU A 167 2.33 10.27 -27.52
C LEU A 167 2.37 11.60 -26.77
N PHE A 168 1.90 11.64 -25.54
CA PHE A 168 1.94 12.81 -24.66
C PHE A 168 1.90 12.38 -23.21
N CYS A 169 2.82 12.90 -22.39
CA CYS A 169 2.84 12.66 -20.94
C CYS A 169 3.41 13.90 -20.25
N GLU A 170 2.62 14.54 -19.41
CA GLU A 170 3.05 15.66 -18.60
C GLU A 170 2.71 15.45 -17.14
N LYS A 171 3.74 15.54 -16.31
CA LYS A 171 3.74 15.30 -14.86
C LYS A 171 4.23 16.55 -14.14
N ALA A 172 4.12 16.54 -12.81
CA ALA A 172 4.62 17.61 -11.95
C ALA A 172 4.00 19.00 -12.24
N LEU A 173 2.75 18.99 -12.67
CA LEU A 173 1.96 20.21 -12.82
C LEU A 173 1.74 20.84 -11.44
N GLU A 174 1.95 22.16 -11.33
CA GLU A 174 1.95 22.85 -10.04
C GLU A 174 0.71 23.69 -9.82
N ASP A 175 0.06 24.14 -10.89
CA ASP A 175 -1.12 24.98 -10.84
C ASP A 175 -2.13 24.69 -11.98
N GLU A 176 -3.31 25.29 -11.88
CA GLU A 176 -4.38 25.12 -12.87
C GLU A 176 -4.00 25.65 -14.27
N ALA A 177 -3.15 26.65 -14.36
CA ALA A 177 -2.72 27.21 -15.64
C ALA A 177 -1.80 26.21 -16.39
N ALA A 178 -0.88 25.59 -15.67
CA ALA A 178 -0.03 24.53 -16.21
C ALA A 178 -0.87 23.30 -16.63
N LEU A 179 -1.85 22.90 -15.81
CA LEU A 179 -2.75 21.80 -16.13
C LEU A 179 -3.62 22.10 -17.34
N ALA A 180 -4.20 23.31 -17.44
CA ALA A 180 -4.99 23.74 -18.59
C ALA A 180 -4.17 23.72 -19.88
N SER A 181 -2.91 24.22 -19.83
CA SER A 181 -2.00 24.20 -20.95
C SER A 181 -1.64 22.78 -21.39
N ALA A 182 -1.34 21.89 -20.45
CA ALA A 182 -1.04 20.49 -20.73
C ALA A 182 -2.25 19.76 -21.36
N ALA A 183 -3.45 19.95 -20.80
CA ALA A 183 -4.69 19.38 -21.34
C ALA A 183 -4.98 19.88 -22.76
N ALA A 184 -4.84 21.20 -23.02
CA ALA A 184 -5.03 21.77 -24.35
C ALA A 184 -4.06 21.16 -25.37
N ARG A 185 -2.78 20.99 -25.02
CA ARG A 185 -1.75 20.37 -25.89
C ARG A 185 -2.06 18.90 -26.17
N ALA A 186 -2.44 18.13 -25.16
CA ALA A 186 -2.81 16.74 -25.32
C ALA A 186 -4.03 16.59 -26.24
N ILE A 187 -5.08 17.41 -26.05
CA ILE A 187 -6.29 17.44 -26.88
C ILE A 187 -5.95 17.82 -28.33
N ALA A 188 -5.14 18.85 -28.52
CA ALA A 188 -4.75 19.27 -29.87
C ALA A 188 -3.95 18.19 -30.60
N LEU A 189 -3.13 17.43 -29.88
CA LEU A 189 -2.29 16.39 -30.48
C LEU A 189 -3.04 15.08 -30.75
N THR A 190 -3.91 14.65 -29.84
CA THR A 190 -4.50 13.30 -29.88
C THR A 190 -6.03 13.28 -29.91
N GLY A 191 -6.68 14.46 -30.00
CA GLY A 191 -8.13 14.63 -30.03
C GLY A 191 -8.84 14.53 -28.68
N ALA A 192 -8.13 14.13 -27.64
CA ALA A 192 -8.60 14.09 -26.26
C ALA A 192 -7.40 14.05 -25.29
N ALA A 193 -7.62 14.36 -24.02
CA ALA A 193 -6.66 14.12 -22.96
C ALA A 193 -7.15 12.99 -22.02
N PHE A 194 -6.21 12.23 -21.45
CA PHE A 194 -6.49 11.29 -20.38
C PHE A 194 -5.81 11.81 -19.12
N LEU A 195 -6.62 12.13 -18.12
CA LEU A 195 -6.14 12.57 -16.82
C LEU A 195 -6.17 11.41 -15.84
N GLU A 196 -5.12 11.32 -15.01
CA GLU A 196 -5.09 10.41 -13.87
C GLU A 196 -4.45 11.09 -12.66
N THR A 197 -4.86 10.68 -11.48
CA THR A 197 -4.22 11.13 -10.24
C THR A 197 -2.79 10.64 -10.18
N ASP A 198 -1.87 11.50 -9.77
CA ASP A 198 -0.47 11.13 -9.60
C ASP A 198 -0.30 10.29 -8.33
N MET A 199 -0.12 8.98 -8.52
CA MET A 199 0.04 8.05 -7.42
C MET A 199 1.47 7.96 -6.88
N ARG A 200 2.42 8.81 -7.31
CA ARG A 200 3.74 8.91 -6.68
C ARG A 200 3.62 9.52 -5.28
N ALA A 201 4.30 8.93 -4.29
CA ALA A 201 4.09 9.27 -2.88
C ALA A 201 4.26 10.76 -2.57
N HIS A 202 5.30 11.42 -3.12
CA HIS A 202 5.56 12.85 -2.89
C HIS A 202 4.52 13.80 -3.53
N ARG A 203 3.64 13.29 -4.36
CA ARG A 203 2.56 14.06 -5.03
C ARG A 203 1.16 13.68 -4.53
N ASN A 204 1.04 12.82 -3.51
CA ASN A 204 -0.24 12.26 -3.08
C ASN A 204 -0.31 12.11 -1.55
N PRO A 205 -0.82 13.13 -0.84
CA PRO A 205 -0.96 13.08 0.63
C PRO A 205 -1.84 11.92 1.13
N THR A 206 -2.92 11.58 0.42
CA THR A 206 -3.77 10.42 0.76
C THR A 206 -2.97 9.12 0.70
N ARG A 207 -2.11 8.96 -0.31
CA ARG A 207 -1.22 7.82 -0.42
C ARG A 207 -0.15 7.80 0.67
N GLN A 208 0.41 8.96 1.05
CA GLN A 208 1.37 9.05 2.16
C GLN A 208 0.76 8.52 3.45
N GLU A 209 -0.51 8.85 3.71
CA GLU A 209 -1.23 8.35 4.88
C GLU A 209 -1.39 6.81 4.84
N ALA A 210 -1.73 6.24 3.68
CA ALA A 210 -1.81 4.79 3.51
C ALA A 210 -0.45 4.10 3.72
N ILE A 211 0.65 4.68 3.21
CA ILE A 211 2.02 4.21 3.46
C ILE A 211 2.36 4.26 4.95
N ARG A 212 1.99 5.35 5.64
CA ARG A 212 2.20 5.49 7.09
C ARG A 212 1.48 4.40 7.87
N ARG A 213 0.22 4.10 7.53
CA ARG A 213 -0.55 3.01 8.15
C ARG A 213 0.05 1.63 7.88
N ALA A 214 0.57 1.39 6.68
CA ALA A 214 1.29 0.15 6.37
C ALA A 214 2.59 0.01 7.21
N ALA A 215 3.33 1.11 7.41
CA ALA A 215 4.48 1.13 8.29
C ALA A 215 4.10 0.89 9.76
N GLN A 216 3.00 1.48 10.24
CA GLN A 216 2.46 1.24 11.58
C GLN A 216 2.06 -0.23 11.79
N ASP A 217 1.46 -0.86 10.77
CA ASP A 217 1.15 -2.29 10.84
C ASP A 217 2.43 -3.14 10.91
N LEU A 218 3.49 -2.78 10.18
CA LEU A 218 4.80 -3.43 10.31
C LEU A 218 5.34 -3.34 11.75
N VAL A 219 5.31 -2.14 12.35
CA VAL A 219 5.74 -1.93 13.75
C VAL A 219 4.90 -2.75 14.72
N ARG A 220 3.57 -2.73 14.58
CA ARG A 220 2.66 -3.55 15.40
C ARG A 220 3.01 -5.03 15.31
N ARG A 221 3.30 -5.53 14.12
CA ARG A 221 3.66 -6.93 13.88
C ARG A 221 5.05 -7.27 14.39
N LEU A 222 6.02 -6.36 14.29
CA LEU A 222 7.33 -6.51 14.93
C LEU A 222 7.20 -6.66 16.46
N GLY A 223 6.26 -5.93 17.08
CA GLY A 223 5.93 -6.03 18.50
C GLY A 223 5.00 -7.20 18.88
N SER A 224 4.70 -8.13 17.96
CA SER A 224 3.85 -9.30 18.20
C SER A 224 4.65 -10.60 18.14
N PRO A 225 5.41 -10.98 19.19
CA PRO A 225 6.21 -12.19 19.20
C PRO A 225 5.35 -13.45 19.32
N CYS A 226 5.77 -14.51 18.65
CA CYS A 226 5.19 -15.84 18.83
C CYS A 226 5.44 -16.33 20.24
N PRO A 227 4.42 -16.84 20.98
CA PRO A 227 4.61 -17.33 22.35
C PRO A 227 5.50 -18.56 22.44
N ALA A 228 5.67 -19.33 21.35
CA ALA A 228 6.50 -20.52 21.35
C ALA A 228 7.96 -20.25 20.94
N CYS A 229 8.20 -19.49 19.85
CA CYS A 229 9.54 -19.32 19.30
C CYS A 229 10.05 -17.87 19.31
N THR A 230 9.26 -16.94 19.83
CA THR A 230 9.56 -15.49 19.92
C THR A 230 9.66 -14.75 18.58
N ARG A 231 9.46 -15.42 17.42
CA ARG A 231 9.49 -14.79 16.11
C ARG A 231 8.44 -13.67 16.04
N PRO A 232 8.77 -12.45 15.64
CA PRO A 232 7.81 -11.39 15.37
C PRO A 232 6.83 -11.77 14.26
N GLY A 233 5.66 -11.14 14.26
CA GLY A 233 4.64 -11.34 13.24
C GLY A 233 3.61 -12.44 13.57
N PHE A 234 3.50 -12.84 14.84
CA PHE A 234 2.40 -13.70 15.29
C PHE A 234 1.09 -12.94 15.24
N ASP A 235 0.29 -13.16 14.19
CA ASP A 235 -0.86 -12.35 13.87
C ASP A 235 -2.02 -13.17 13.28
N ARG A 236 -3.16 -12.51 13.09
CA ARG A 236 -4.35 -13.09 12.46
C ARG A 236 -4.04 -13.59 11.05
N ARG A 237 -4.38 -14.84 10.76
CA ARG A 237 -4.17 -15.48 9.45
C ARG A 237 -5.47 -15.92 8.81
N ARG A 238 -6.39 -16.42 9.60
CA ARG A 238 -7.66 -16.99 9.11
C ARG A 238 -8.80 -16.61 10.01
N ARG A 239 -9.89 -16.15 9.39
CA ARG A 239 -11.17 -15.89 10.02
C ARG A 239 -11.90 -17.20 10.25
N ILE A 240 -12.52 -17.37 11.41
CA ILE A 240 -13.50 -18.41 11.71
C ILE A 240 -14.85 -17.71 11.80
N PRO A 241 -15.79 -17.92 10.87
CA PRO A 241 -17.14 -17.40 10.95
C PRO A 241 -17.97 -18.20 11.97
N GLY A 242 -19.20 -17.80 12.18
CA GLY A 242 -20.15 -18.53 13.03
C GLY A 242 -20.47 -17.84 14.34
N LEU A 243 -20.27 -16.51 14.46
CA LEU A 243 -20.75 -15.76 15.62
C LEU A 243 -22.26 -15.95 15.74
N PRO A 244 -22.78 -16.49 16.87
CA PRO A 244 -24.20 -16.80 16.99
C PRO A 244 -25.07 -15.56 17.03
N CYS A 245 -26.25 -15.62 16.41
CA CYS A 245 -27.26 -14.55 16.47
C CYS A 245 -27.74 -14.33 17.89
N SER A 246 -27.88 -13.07 18.33
CA SER A 246 -28.40 -12.73 19.67
C SER A 246 -29.83 -13.20 19.92
N ASP A 247 -30.67 -13.29 18.88
CA ASP A 247 -32.09 -13.65 19.03
C ASP A 247 -32.34 -15.14 18.93
N CYS A 248 -31.77 -15.83 17.94
CA CYS A 248 -32.10 -17.22 17.64
C CYS A 248 -30.91 -18.20 17.78
N GLY A 249 -29.70 -17.72 18.06
CA GLY A 249 -28.52 -18.54 18.20
C GLY A 249 -27.97 -19.14 16.89
N THR A 250 -28.61 -18.91 15.75
CA THR A 250 -28.11 -19.40 14.45
C THR A 250 -26.73 -18.83 14.15
N PRO A 251 -25.74 -19.65 13.74
CA PRO A 251 -24.45 -19.17 13.31
C PRO A 251 -24.58 -18.23 12.11
N THR A 252 -23.96 -17.07 12.20
CA THR A 252 -23.93 -16.06 11.12
C THR A 252 -22.62 -16.11 10.35
N ASP A 253 -22.51 -15.33 9.27
CA ASP A 253 -21.20 -15.14 8.58
C ASP A 253 -20.27 -14.17 9.34
N MET A 254 -20.70 -13.63 10.47
CA MET A 254 -19.86 -12.79 11.32
C MET A 254 -18.71 -13.59 11.93
N THR A 255 -17.57 -12.92 12.13
CA THR A 255 -16.37 -13.58 12.69
C THR A 255 -16.58 -13.97 14.15
N ALA A 256 -16.51 -15.26 14.48
CA ALA A 256 -16.52 -15.76 15.84
C ALA A 256 -15.13 -15.81 16.47
N ALA A 257 -14.10 -16.11 15.68
CA ALA A 257 -12.73 -16.21 16.15
C ALA A 257 -11.72 -15.92 15.03
N TRP A 258 -10.49 -15.63 15.43
CA TRP A 258 -9.33 -15.54 14.55
C TRP A 258 -8.32 -16.61 14.89
N VAL A 259 -7.79 -17.30 13.89
CA VAL A 259 -6.59 -18.10 14.00
C VAL A 259 -5.38 -17.17 13.84
N HIS A 260 -4.59 -17.08 14.89
CA HIS A 260 -3.26 -16.47 14.86
C HIS A 260 -2.24 -17.54 14.53
N ALA A 261 -1.26 -17.24 13.68
CA ALA A 261 -0.27 -18.22 13.28
C ALA A 261 1.14 -17.64 13.21
N CYS A 262 2.12 -18.48 13.49
CA CYS A 262 3.54 -18.17 13.35
C CYS A 262 4.10 -18.78 12.08
N GLU A 263 4.65 -17.97 11.19
CA GLU A 263 5.33 -18.44 9.97
C GLU A 263 6.65 -19.19 10.25
N GLY A 264 7.23 -19.01 11.44
CA GLY A 264 8.51 -19.64 11.79
C GLY A 264 8.37 -21.05 12.32
N CYS A 265 7.49 -21.28 13.30
CA CYS A 265 7.35 -22.59 13.95
C CYS A 265 6.02 -23.30 13.67
N GLY A 266 5.12 -22.66 12.90
CA GLY A 266 3.82 -23.23 12.57
C GLY A 266 2.80 -23.24 13.71
N LEU A 267 3.10 -22.61 14.87
CA LEU A 267 2.11 -22.51 15.96
C LEU A 267 0.86 -21.81 15.46
N GLU A 268 -0.29 -22.42 15.70
CA GLU A 268 -1.61 -21.78 15.55
C GLU A 268 -2.29 -21.63 16.93
N ASP A 269 -2.95 -20.50 17.13
CA ASP A 269 -3.72 -20.20 18.32
C ASP A 269 -5.04 -19.54 17.92
N THR A 270 -6.16 -20.15 18.34
CA THR A 270 -7.50 -19.66 18.01
C THR A 270 -8.01 -18.77 19.13
N ARG A 271 -8.30 -17.53 18.82
CA ARG A 271 -8.78 -16.51 19.77
C ARG A 271 -10.17 -16.03 19.36
N PRO A 272 -11.15 -16.08 20.28
CA PRO A 272 -12.46 -15.47 20.05
C PRO A 272 -12.32 -13.99 19.71
N VAL A 273 -13.27 -13.44 18.98
CA VAL A 273 -13.33 -11.97 18.78
C VAL A 273 -13.51 -11.27 20.13
N ALA A 274 -12.87 -10.13 20.28
CA ALA A 274 -13.10 -9.24 21.42
C ALA A 274 -14.43 -8.51 21.22
N GLY A 275 -15.20 -8.34 22.30
CA GLY A 275 -16.47 -7.62 22.30
C GLY A 275 -17.67 -8.54 22.54
N GLU A 276 -18.83 -8.16 22.00
CA GLU A 276 -20.07 -8.92 22.19
C GLU A 276 -19.96 -10.33 21.58
N PRO A 277 -20.32 -11.39 22.33
CA PRO A 277 -20.23 -12.76 21.86
C PRO A 277 -21.39 -13.16 20.91
N TRP A 278 -22.17 -12.19 20.44
CA TRP A 278 -23.37 -12.36 19.63
C TRP A 278 -23.35 -11.46 18.41
N ALA A 279 -23.93 -11.95 17.32
CA ALA A 279 -24.16 -11.18 16.10
C ALA A 279 -25.50 -10.44 16.17
N ASP A 280 -25.56 -9.26 15.55
CA ASP A 280 -26.79 -8.54 15.31
C ASP A 280 -27.76 -9.40 14.48
N PRO A 281 -29.08 -9.47 14.85
CA PRO A 281 -30.08 -10.19 14.09
C PRO A 281 -30.19 -9.76 12.62
N GLY A 282 -29.86 -8.50 12.32
CA GLY A 282 -29.78 -7.99 10.94
C GLY A 282 -28.76 -8.70 10.06
N ALA A 283 -27.74 -9.34 10.66
CA ALA A 283 -26.75 -10.17 9.96
C ALA A 283 -27.08 -11.67 9.96
N CYS A 284 -28.24 -12.04 10.52
CA CYS A 284 -28.62 -13.44 10.68
C CYS A 284 -29.43 -13.95 9.48
N PRO A 285 -29.02 -15.04 8.81
CA PRO A 285 -29.75 -15.58 7.66
C PRO A 285 -31.12 -16.16 8.04
N SER A 286 -31.39 -16.38 9.33
CA SER A 286 -32.70 -16.90 9.81
C SER A 286 -33.62 -15.79 10.27
N CYS A 287 -33.10 -14.71 10.88
CA CYS A 287 -33.94 -13.60 11.36
C CYS A 287 -34.14 -12.53 10.28
N ASN A 288 -33.16 -12.38 9.36
CA ASN A 288 -33.19 -11.45 8.26
C ASN A 288 -32.65 -12.16 6.99
N PRO A 289 -33.49 -13.01 6.35
CA PRO A 289 -33.10 -13.82 5.20
C PRO A 289 -32.85 -13.03 3.90
#